data_8917b70d8de05b6ca3d70b3dc07fc42e
#
_entry.id   8917b70d8de05b6ca3d70b3dc07fc42e
#
_cell.length_a   1.000
_cell.length_b   1.000
_cell.length_c   1.000
_cell.angle_alpha   90.00
_cell.angle_beta   90.00
_cell.angle_gamma   90.00
#
_symmetry.space_group_name_H-M   'P 1'
#
loop_
_entity.id
_entity.type
_entity.pdbx_description
1 polymer ?
#
loop_
_entity_poly.entity_id
_entity_poly.type
_entity_poly.pdbx_seq_one_letter_code
_entity_poly.pdbx_strand_id
1 'polypeptide(L)'
;MAVKFSKTKLIKKYFGDVIREYGFEYAGASAWTWDFHRQKGTARQEIIIMRHRYFPDQVKLLFHANGYGWSDQEPRDFAEPYKYKEFWKFESEEEYIAILQEFAEIVKKYGLDMLERMSEPKDPIYPTPEMNRYLYDNYALLVEDMCEKYQFNRTGPEGIEEIRKMLYQNKDMEFEDAKKLLVEIAMLYIKVLKNDIGGSLSLKNESCILDNNGRNYLGSTPLREILTEWKEFHNGKGIDEVNLIKTLYKQLQVTYL
;
A
#
# COMPACT_ATOMS: atom_id res chain seq x y z
N MET A 1 28.18 23.55 17.53
CA MET A 1 28.45 22.27 18.21
C MET A 1 27.24 21.40 18.00
N ALA A 2 27.38 20.16 17.54
CA ALA A 2 26.22 19.28 17.40
C ALA A 2 25.71 18.89 18.80
N VAL A 3 24.45 19.14 19.06
CA VAL A 3 23.78 18.83 20.33
C VAL A 3 23.76 17.31 20.52
N LYS A 4 24.51 16.82 21.51
CA LYS A 4 24.65 15.39 21.80
C LYS A 4 23.60 14.94 22.82
N PHE A 5 22.38 14.63 22.36
CA PHE A 5 21.40 13.93 23.18
C PHE A 5 20.83 12.70 22.46
N SER A 6 20.27 11.77 23.22
CA SER A 6 19.70 10.53 22.66
C SER A 6 18.29 10.77 22.16
N LYS A 7 18.13 11.08 20.87
CA LYS A 7 16.82 11.30 20.24
C LYS A 7 15.85 10.14 20.52
N THR A 8 16.30 8.90 20.40
CA THR A 8 15.46 7.72 20.66
C THR A 8 14.91 7.68 22.10
N LYS A 9 15.70 8.06 23.09
CA LYS A 9 15.23 8.10 24.48
C LYS A 9 14.15 9.18 24.66
N LEU A 10 14.38 10.36 24.09
CA LEU A 10 13.42 11.46 24.16
C LEU A 10 12.14 11.13 23.41
N ILE A 11 12.22 10.56 22.20
CA ILE A 11 11.07 10.14 21.42
C ILE A 11 10.22 9.13 22.21
N LYS A 12 10.84 8.10 22.78
CA LYS A 12 10.10 7.10 23.58
C LYS A 12 9.40 7.74 24.77
N LYS A 13 10.09 8.65 25.48
CA LYS A 13 9.57 9.27 26.70
C LYS A 13 8.50 10.33 26.42
N TYR A 14 8.75 11.26 25.50
CA TYR A 14 7.89 12.45 25.35
C TYR A 14 6.85 12.31 24.24
N PHE A 15 6.99 11.33 23.36
CA PHE A 15 6.03 11.01 22.32
C PHE A 15 5.45 9.61 22.51
N GLY A 16 6.30 8.58 22.57
CA GLY A 16 5.87 7.17 22.66
C GLY A 16 5.02 6.87 23.86
N ASP A 17 5.37 7.37 25.06
CA ASP A 17 4.57 7.16 26.26
C ASP A 17 3.16 7.78 26.16
N VAL A 18 3.03 8.92 25.45
CA VAL A 18 1.73 9.58 25.24
C VAL A 18 0.88 8.78 24.24
N ILE A 19 1.43 8.40 23.07
CA ILE A 19 0.63 7.73 22.04
C ILE A 19 0.33 6.26 22.39
N ARG A 20 0.99 5.69 23.38
CA ARG A 20 0.67 4.35 23.92
C ARG A 20 -0.76 4.26 24.45
N GLU A 21 -1.32 5.35 24.99
CA GLU A 21 -2.72 5.41 25.43
C GLU A 21 -3.72 5.13 24.29
N TYR A 22 -3.29 5.35 23.04
CA TYR A 22 -4.06 5.05 21.83
C TYR A 22 -3.70 3.72 21.18
N GLY A 23 -2.93 2.86 21.88
CA GLY A 23 -2.58 1.52 21.44
C GLY A 23 -1.36 1.46 20.50
N PHE A 24 -0.61 2.55 20.32
CA PHE A 24 0.61 2.53 19.51
C PHE A 24 1.80 2.02 20.33
N GLU A 25 2.53 1.08 19.72
CA GLU A 25 3.75 0.54 20.28
C GLU A 25 4.96 0.93 19.44
N TYR A 26 6.09 1.15 20.11
CA TYR A 26 7.34 1.43 19.42
C TYR A 26 7.83 0.18 18.67
N ALA A 27 7.88 0.27 17.33
CA ALA A 27 8.27 -0.83 16.46
C ALA A 27 9.76 -0.89 16.18
N GLY A 28 10.46 0.25 16.24
CA GLY A 28 11.89 0.30 15.97
C GLY A 28 12.38 1.64 15.48
N ALA A 29 13.66 1.69 15.13
CA ALA A 29 14.28 2.83 14.48
C ALA A 29 15.19 2.36 13.34
N SER A 30 15.20 3.13 12.27
CA SER A 30 16.18 3.05 11.19
C SER A 30 17.21 4.18 11.30
N ALA A 31 18.03 4.35 10.27
CA ALA A 31 18.95 5.49 10.19
C ALA A 31 18.19 6.85 10.15
N TRP A 32 16.95 6.86 9.72
CA TRP A 32 16.18 8.07 9.40
C TRP A 32 14.83 8.15 10.10
N THR A 33 14.28 7.05 10.61
CA THR A 33 12.92 6.98 11.15
C THR A 33 12.88 6.37 12.54
N TRP A 34 11.81 6.69 13.27
CA TRP A 34 11.34 6.03 14.49
C TRP A 34 9.87 5.71 14.28
N ASP A 35 9.56 4.41 14.31
CA ASP A 35 8.30 3.89 13.85
C ASP A 35 7.47 3.40 15.04
N PHE A 36 6.19 3.75 15.06
CA PHE A 36 5.19 3.28 16.01
C PHE A 36 4.03 2.70 15.22
N HIS A 37 3.50 1.58 15.66
CA HIS A 37 2.38 0.96 14.99
C HIS A 37 1.33 0.45 15.96
N ARG A 38 0.11 0.31 15.45
CA ARG A 38 -0.96 -0.47 16.08
C ARG A 38 -1.74 -1.23 15.03
N GLN A 39 -2.37 -2.33 15.44
CA GLN A 39 -3.32 -3.06 14.59
C GLN A 39 -4.73 -2.59 14.93
N LYS A 40 -5.52 -2.25 13.92
CA LYS A 40 -6.93 -1.89 14.07
C LYS A 40 -7.75 -2.60 13.00
N GLY A 41 -8.49 -3.65 13.40
CA GLY A 41 -9.12 -4.56 12.45
C GLY A 41 -8.07 -5.18 11.53
N THR A 42 -8.25 -5.05 10.22
CA THR A 42 -7.31 -5.51 9.19
C THR A 42 -6.26 -4.46 8.84
N ALA A 43 -6.42 -3.21 9.29
CA ALA A 43 -5.48 -2.13 9.02
C ALA A 43 -4.33 -2.12 10.02
N ARG A 44 -3.10 -2.10 9.52
CA ARG A 44 -1.93 -1.73 10.30
C ARG A 44 -1.71 -0.22 10.14
N GLN A 45 -1.90 0.50 11.23
CA GLN A 45 -1.68 1.95 11.30
C GLN A 45 -0.29 2.24 11.83
N GLU A 46 0.38 3.22 11.24
CA GLU A 46 1.74 3.60 11.60
C GLU A 46 1.87 5.11 11.78
N ILE A 47 2.64 5.50 12.78
CA ILE A 47 3.07 6.88 13.02
C ILE A 47 4.59 6.87 12.96
N ILE A 48 5.16 7.71 12.11
CA ILE A 48 6.58 7.72 11.83
C ILE A 48 7.13 9.11 12.11
N ILE A 49 8.14 9.21 12.98
CA ILE A 49 8.95 10.41 13.10
C ILE A 49 10.15 10.23 12.17
N MET A 50 10.27 11.10 11.17
CA MET A 50 11.34 11.03 10.18
C MET A 50 12.30 12.20 10.36
N ARG A 51 13.61 11.91 10.37
CA ARG A 51 14.68 12.92 10.34
C ARG A 51 14.96 13.31 8.90
N HIS A 52 15.16 14.60 8.65
CA HIS A 52 15.62 15.06 7.35
C HIS A 52 16.99 14.46 6.98
N ARG A 53 17.15 14.03 5.74
CA ARG A 53 18.36 13.35 5.26
C ARG A 53 19.62 14.19 5.39
N TYR A 54 19.53 15.45 5.04
CA TYR A 54 20.66 16.40 4.98
C TYR A 54 20.73 17.35 6.16
N PHE A 55 19.62 17.58 6.86
CA PHE A 55 19.52 18.49 8.01
C PHE A 55 19.13 17.70 9.27
N PRO A 56 20.13 17.23 10.04
CA PRO A 56 19.89 16.36 11.19
C PRO A 56 19.18 17.03 12.37
N ASP A 57 19.04 18.35 12.32
CA ASP A 57 18.30 19.21 13.23
C ASP A 57 16.83 19.43 12.80
N GLN A 58 16.36 18.72 11.79
CA GLN A 58 14.99 18.79 11.31
C GLN A 58 14.31 17.42 11.36
N VAL A 59 13.04 17.42 11.78
CA VAL A 59 12.18 16.23 11.85
C VAL A 59 10.80 16.54 11.30
N LYS A 60 10.11 15.50 10.86
CA LYS A 60 8.70 15.57 10.45
C LYS A 60 7.91 14.38 10.98
N LEU A 61 6.60 14.52 10.99
CA LEU A 61 5.65 13.50 11.39
C LEU A 61 4.91 12.97 10.17
N LEU A 62 4.80 11.65 10.04
CA LEU A 62 4.10 10.96 8.97
C LEU A 62 3.07 10.00 9.56
N PHE A 63 1.99 9.81 8.83
CA PHE A 63 0.92 8.87 9.13
C PHE A 63 0.77 7.92 7.95
N HIS A 64 0.70 6.63 8.25
CA HIS A 64 0.57 5.57 7.26
C HIS A 64 -0.46 4.53 7.70
N ALA A 65 -1.22 3.97 6.75
CA ALA A 65 -2.04 2.79 6.97
C ALA A 65 -1.91 1.85 5.76
N ASN A 66 -1.63 0.59 6.05
CA ASN A 66 -1.36 -0.39 5.01
C ASN A 66 -2.64 -0.91 4.36
N GLY A 67 -2.59 -1.16 3.06
CA GLY A 67 -3.57 -1.98 2.36
C GLY A 67 -4.72 -1.24 1.67
N TYR A 68 -4.83 0.08 1.84
CA TYR A 68 -6.02 0.84 1.38
C TYR A 68 -5.74 1.93 0.34
N GLY A 69 -4.56 1.92 -0.28
CA GLY A 69 -4.22 2.83 -1.40
C GLY A 69 -3.87 4.26 -1.01
N TRP A 70 -3.74 4.54 0.27
CA TRP A 70 -3.27 5.84 0.74
C TRP A 70 -1.74 5.95 0.61
N SER A 71 -1.27 7.12 0.19
CA SER A 71 0.13 7.53 0.38
C SER A 71 0.32 8.03 1.81
N ASP A 72 1.57 8.10 2.27
CA ASP A 72 1.90 8.75 3.54
C ASP A 72 1.27 10.14 3.61
N GLN A 73 0.71 10.48 4.78
CA GLN A 73 0.11 11.77 5.03
C GLN A 73 0.94 12.53 6.06
N GLU A 74 1.12 13.82 5.84
CA GLU A 74 1.79 14.73 6.76
C GLU A 74 0.75 15.66 7.43
N PRO A 75 1.04 16.25 8.58
CA PRO A 75 0.11 17.21 9.21
C PRO A 75 -0.37 18.32 8.28
N ARG A 76 0.47 18.75 7.33
CA ARG A 76 0.12 19.78 6.34
C ARG A 76 -0.99 19.34 5.37
N ASP A 77 -1.24 18.04 5.22
CA ASP A 77 -2.22 17.50 4.28
C ASP A 77 -3.64 17.47 4.85
N PHE A 78 -3.78 17.53 6.20
CA PHE A 78 -5.08 17.36 6.85
C PHE A 78 -5.33 18.27 8.06
N ALA A 79 -4.33 19.02 8.53
CA ALA A 79 -4.46 19.89 9.71
C ALA A 79 -4.12 21.35 9.34
N GLU A 80 -5.15 22.20 9.19
CA GLU A 80 -5.01 23.59 8.71
C GLU A 80 -3.91 24.41 9.41
N PRO A 81 -3.67 24.31 10.75
CA PRO A 81 -2.58 25.04 11.41
C PRO A 81 -1.19 24.69 10.87
N TYR A 82 -1.04 23.54 10.19
CA TYR A 82 0.24 23.03 9.71
C TYR A 82 0.37 23.04 8.19
N LYS A 83 -0.58 23.57 7.46
CA LYS A 83 -0.67 23.56 5.99
C LYS A 83 0.62 23.91 5.24
N TYR A 84 1.46 24.76 5.83
CA TYR A 84 2.72 25.19 5.22
C TYR A 84 3.96 24.68 5.97
N LYS A 85 3.79 23.75 6.93
CA LYS A 85 4.87 23.27 7.80
C LYS A 85 5.20 21.81 7.46
N GLU A 86 6.32 21.59 6.78
CA GLU A 86 6.80 20.26 6.44
C GLU A 86 7.75 19.69 7.49
N PHE A 87 8.69 20.52 7.97
CA PHE A 87 9.68 20.14 8.95
C PHE A 87 9.66 21.04 10.17
N TRP A 88 10.01 20.46 11.31
CA TRP A 88 10.24 21.14 12.58
C TRP A 88 11.73 21.18 12.85
N LYS A 89 12.30 22.38 12.96
CA LYS A 89 13.72 22.62 13.27
C LYS A 89 13.91 22.78 14.77
N PHE A 90 15.03 22.26 15.30
CA PHE A 90 15.43 22.40 16.69
C PHE A 90 16.93 22.69 16.77
N GLU A 91 17.33 23.48 17.78
CA GLU A 91 18.71 23.84 18.06
C GLU A 91 19.16 23.34 19.45
N SER A 92 18.20 22.90 20.29
CA SER A 92 18.47 22.40 21.64
C SER A 92 17.66 21.13 21.94
N GLU A 93 17.97 20.47 23.08
CA GLU A 93 17.22 19.34 23.61
C GLU A 93 15.82 19.75 24.04
N GLU A 94 15.68 20.92 24.65
CA GLU A 94 14.42 21.49 25.10
C GLU A 94 13.47 21.78 23.95
N GLU A 95 13.97 22.36 22.85
CA GLU A 95 13.19 22.57 21.64
C GLU A 95 12.77 21.25 21.00
N TYR A 96 13.66 20.25 21.00
CA TYR A 96 13.31 18.93 20.49
C TYR A 96 12.21 18.28 21.33
N ILE A 97 12.27 18.39 22.65
CA ILE A 97 11.20 17.92 23.54
C ILE A 97 9.87 18.61 23.25
N ALA A 98 9.90 19.94 23.07
CA ALA A 98 8.71 20.70 22.73
C ALA A 98 8.08 20.24 21.40
N ILE A 99 8.90 19.95 20.39
CA ILE A 99 8.42 19.37 19.12
C ILE A 99 7.78 18.00 19.32
N LEU A 100 8.37 17.14 20.15
CA LEU A 100 7.80 15.81 20.41
C LEU A 100 6.46 15.90 21.13
N GLN A 101 6.30 16.86 22.03
CA GLN A 101 5.02 17.14 22.69
C GLN A 101 3.99 17.71 21.69
N GLU A 102 4.41 18.64 20.81
CA GLU A 102 3.56 19.14 19.72
C GLU A 102 3.12 17.99 18.79
N PHE A 103 4.02 17.05 18.44
CA PHE A 103 3.68 15.87 17.66
C PHE A 103 2.63 14.98 18.34
N ALA A 104 2.76 14.78 19.64
CA ALA A 104 1.77 14.03 20.40
C ALA A 104 0.38 14.71 20.39
N GLU A 105 0.33 16.03 20.50
CA GLU A 105 -0.92 16.79 20.36
C GLU A 105 -1.49 16.74 18.94
N ILE A 106 -0.64 16.77 17.90
CA ILE A 106 -1.08 16.59 16.50
C ILE A 106 -1.71 15.22 16.31
N VAL A 107 -1.08 14.16 16.83
CA VAL A 107 -1.64 12.80 16.78
C VAL A 107 -3.01 12.77 17.42
N LYS A 108 -3.13 13.26 18.64
CA LYS A 108 -4.37 13.26 19.40
C LYS A 108 -5.49 14.05 18.73
N LYS A 109 -5.17 15.23 18.20
CA LYS A 109 -6.19 16.17 17.73
C LYS A 109 -6.61 15.93 16.27
N TYR A 110 -5.73 15.39 15.45
CA TYR A 110 -5.95 15.26 14.00
C TYR A 110 -5.53 13.89 13.46
N GLY A 111 -4.43 13.33 13.97
CA GLY A 111 -3.79 12.16 13.38
C GLY A 111 -4.62 10.89 13.57
N LEU A 112 -5.31 10.73 14.71
CA LEU A 112 -6.15 9.57 14.96
C LEU A 112 -7.30 9.49 13.94
N ASP A 113 -8.00 10.60 13.71
CA ASP A 113 -9.10 10.66 12.73
C ASP A 113 -8.57 10.42 11.31
N MET A 114 -7.37 10.94 10.99
CA MET A 114 -6.76 10.70 9.70
C MET A 114 -6.41 9.21 9.50
N LEU A 115 -5.84 8.55 10.50
CA LEU A 115 -5.55 7.12 10.46
C LEU A 115 -6.80 6.25 10.36
N GLU A 116 -7.91 6.65 10.99
CA GLU A 116 -9.21 5.99 10.80
C GLU A 116 -9.64 6.05 9.33
N ARG A 117 -9.60 7.24 8.74
CA ARG A 117 -9.91 7.42 7.30
C ARG A 117 -8.99 6.61 6.41
N MET A 118 -7.69 6.56 6.72
CA MET A 118 -6.71 5.78 5.95
C MET A 118 -6.89 4.26 6.11
N SER A 119 -7.68 3.81 7.08
CA SER A 119 -8.01 2.40 7.30
C SER A 119 -9.21 1.93 6.48
N GLU A 120 -9.71 2.78 5.60
CA GLU A 120 -10.71 2.48 4.59
C GLU A 120 -10.13 2.70 3.19
N PRO A 121 -10.61 2.01 2.16
CA PRO A 121 -10.14 2.22 0.81
C PRO A 121 -10.28 3.69 0.40
N LYS A 122 -9.18 4.29 -0.07
CA LYS A 122 -9.18 5.65 -0.64
C LYS A 122 -10.09 5.74 -1.85
N ASP A 123 -10.21 4.66 -2.57
CA ASP A 123 -11.05 4.48 -3.74
C ASP A 123 -12.03 3.33 -3.45
N PRO A 124 -13.34 3.50 -3.68
CA PRO A 124 -14.33 2.43 -3.48
C PRO A 124 -13.96 1.14 -4.25
N ILE A 125 -13.34 1.30 -5.42
CA ILE A 125 -12.86 0.18 -6.24
C ILE A 125 -11.36 0.00 -6.00
N TYR A 126 -11.03 -0.63 -4.87
CA TYR A 126 -9.65 -0.91 -4.49
C TYR A 126 -9.54 -2.32 -3.87
N PRO A 127 -8.43 -3.06 -4.10
CA PRO A 127 -8.26 -4.38 -3.49
C PRO A 127 -8.12 -4.26 -1.98
N THR A 128 -9.05 -4.88 -1.25
CA THR A 128 -8.97 -4.90 0.22
C THR A 128 -7.92 -5.90 0.71
N PRO A 129 -7.43 -5.77 1.97
CA PRO A 129 -6.54 -6.75 2.57
C PRO A 129 -7.11 -8.18 2.53
N GLU A 130 -8.43 -8.33 2.74
CA GLU A 130 -9.10 -9.64 2.70
C GLU A 130 -9.06 -10.25 1.30
N MET A 131 -9.31 -9.45 0.24
CA MET A 131 -9.22 -9.93 -1.14
C MET A 131 -7.79 -10.36 -1.49
N ASN A 132 -6.78 -9.59 -1.07
CA ASN A 132 -5.38 -9.92 -1.31
C ASN A 132 -4.97 -11.19 -0.55
N ARG A 133 -5.38 -11.34 0.70
CA ARG A 133 -5.12 -12.53 1.51
C ARG A 133 -5.81 -13.75 0.93
N TYR A 134 -7.09 -13.63 0.56
CA TYR A 134 -7.82 -14.72 -0.10
C TYR A 134 -7.12 -15.16 -1.40
N LEU A 135 -6.70 -14.21 -2.24
CA LEU A 135 -5.95 -14.50 -3.47
C LEU A 135 -4.66 -15.26 -3.16
N TYR A 136 -3.88 -14.79 -2.20
CA TYR A 136 -2.61 -15.39 -1.81
C TYR A 136 -2.79 -16.81 -1.27
N ASP A 137 -3.70 -17.01 -0.30
CA ASP A 137 -3.90 -18.28 0.39
C ASP A 137 -4.50 -19.36 -0.52
N ASN A 138 -5.33 -18.95 -1.49
CA ASN A 138 -6.10 -19.90 -2.31
C ASN A 138 -5.58 -20.06 -3.75
N TYR A 139 -4.65 -19.24 -4.21
CA TYR A 139 -4.16 -19.30 -5.60
C TYR A 139 -3.70 -20.71 -6.00
N ALA A 140 -2.81 -21.31 -5.23
CA ALA A 140 -2.23 -22.61 -5.55
C ALA A 140 -3.25 -23.77 -5.55
N LEU A 141 -4.34 -23.61 -4.78
CA LEU A 141 -5.39 -24.62 -4.64
C LEU A 141 -6.46 -24.49 -5.74
N LEU A 142 -6.78 -23.26 -6.16
CA LEU A 142 -7.95 -22.99 -6.98
C LEU A 142 -7.64 -22.60 -8.42
N VAL A 143 -6.39 -22.30 -8.77
CA VAL A 143 -6.07 -21.76 -10.10
C VAL A 143 -6.44 -22.71 -11.24
N GLU A 144 -6.28 -24.02 -11.06
CA GLU A 144 -6.65 -25.01 -12.09
C GLU A 144 -8.18 -25.12 -12.20
N ASP A 145 -8.91 -25.11 -11.08
CA ASP A 145 -10.39 -25.07 -11.09
C ASP A 145 -10.91 -23.82 -11.82
N MET A 146 -10.23 -22.68 -11.65
CA MET A 146 -10.58 -21.44 -12.38
C MET A 146 -10.31 -21.58 -13.88
N CYS A 147 -9.23 -22.25 -14.27
CA CYS A 147 -8.98 -22.54 -15.68
C CYS A 147 -10.08 -23.42 -16.30
N GLU A 148 -10.52 -24.46 -15.59
CA GLU A 148 -11.63 -25.31 -16.04
C GLU A 148 -12.94 -24.52 -16.10
N LYS A 149 -13.28 -23.81 -15.04
CA LYS A 149 -14.51 -23.01 -14.93
C LYS A 149 -14.67 -22.02 -16.09
N TYR A 150 -13.60 -21.31 -16.46
CA TYR A 150 -13.59 -20.30 -17.49
C TYR A 150 -13.13 -20.80 -18.85
N GLN A 151 -12.82 -22.10 -18.99
CA GLN A 151 -12.21 -22.72 -20.19
C GLN A 151 -10.97 -21.95 -20.63
N PHE A 152 -10.21 -21.44 -19.65
CA PHE A 152 -9.04 -20.60 -19.86
C PHE A 152 -7.78 -21.46 -20.07
N ASN A 153 -7.31 -21.50 -21.32
CA ASN A 153 -6.14 -22.29 -21.74
C ASN A 153 -5.09 -21.47 -22.49
N ARG A 154 -5.21 -20.14 -22.45
CA ARG A 154 -4.31 -19.23 -23.15
C ARG A 154 -3.13 -18.84 -22.27
N THR A 155 -2.00 -18.58 -22.94
CA THR A 155 -0.75 -18.08 -22.35
C THR A 155 -0.27 -16.86 -23.12
N GLY A 156 0.76 -16.19 -22.63
CA GLY A 156 1.35 -15.08 -23.35
C GLY A 156 0.40 -13.91 -23.64
N PRO A 157 0.66 -13.17 -24.71
CA PRO A 157 -0.17 -12.05 -25.11
C PRO A 157 -1.64 -12.41 -25.36
N GLU A 158 -1.91 -13.64 -25.85
CA GLU A 158 -3.28 -14.09 -26.07
C GLU A 158 -4.03 -14.28 -24.73
N GLY A 159 -3.34 -14.81 -23.71
CA GLY A 159 -3.90 -14.91 -22.35
C GLY A 159 -4.25 -13.54 -21.77
N ILE A 160 -3.39 -12.56 -21.97
CA ILE A 160 -3.65 -11.17 -21.54
C ILE A 160 -4.89 -10.59 -22.24
N GLU A 161 -5.02 -10.78 -23.55
CA GLU A 161 -6.19 -10.30 -24.29
C GLU A 161 -7.49 -11.01 -23.87
N GLU A 162 -7.44 -12.30 -23.56
CA GLU A 162 -8.59 -13.05 -23.02
C GLU A 162 -9.04 -12.49 -21.67
N ILE A 163 -8.09 -12.25 -20.76
CA ILE A 163 -8.36 -11.62 -19.45
C ILE A 163 -9.02 -10.25 -19.63
N ARG A 164 -8.52 -9.42 -20.52
CA ARG A 164 -9.10 -8.10 -20.82
C ARG A 164 -10.54 -8.20 -21.32
N LYS A 165 -10.81 -9.18 -22.19
CA LYS A 165 -12.19 -9.43 -22.67
C LYS A 165 -13.10 -9.85 -21.51
N MET A 166 -12.63 -10.71 -20.61
CA MET A 166 -13.40 -11.13 -19.42
C MET A 166 -13.73 -9.91 -18.53
N LEU A 167 -12.77 -9.02 -18.29
CA LEU A 167 -12.99 -7.79 -17.54
C LEU A 167 -14.03 -6.88 -18.23
N TYR A 168 -13.88 -6.66 -19.54
CA TYR A 168 -14.75 -5.81 -20.32
C TYR A 168 -16.19 -6.35 -20.39
N GLN A 169 -16.37 -7.66 -20.53
CA GLN A 169 -17.70 -8.31 -20.56
C GLN A 169 -18.45 -8.16 -19.23
N ASN A 170 -17.73 -7.98 -18.13
CA ASN A 170 -18.29 -7.86 -16.78
C ASN A 170 -18.20 -6.43 -16.22
N LYS A 171 -17.97 -5.43 -17.07
CA LYS A 171 -17.75 -4.03 -16.66
C LYS A 171 -18.97 -3.36 -16.03
N ASP A 172 -20.19 -3.84 -16.35
CA ASP A 172 -21.44 -3.25 -15.88
C ASP A 172 -21.93 -3.86 -14.55
N MET A 173 -21.17 -4.78 -13.95
CA MET A 173 -21.45 -5.29 -12.60
C MET A 173 -21.18 -4.23 -11.55
N GLU A 174 -21.97 -4.22 -10.46
CA GLU A 174 -21.62 -3.48 -9.26
C GLU A 174 -20.36 -4.08 -8.62
N PHE A 175 -19.50 -3.24 -8.06
CA PHE A 175 -18.20 -3.69 -7.53
C PHE A 175 -18.33 -4.78 -6.45
N GLU A 176 -19.31 -4.65 -5.56
CA GLU A 176 -19.52 -5.65 -4.49
C GLU A 176 -19.83 -7.04 -5.07
N ASP A 177 -20.61 -7.10 -6.15
CA ASP A 177 -20.94 -8.37 -6.83
C ASP A 177 -19.76 -8.89 -7.67
N ALA A 178 -18.95 -7.98 -8.22
CA ALA A 178 -17.80 -8.30 -9.06
C ALA A 178 -16.57 -8.80 -8.27
N LYS A 179 -16.45 -8.50 -6.97
CA LYS A 179 -15.26 -8.78 -6.14
C LYS A 179 -14.74 -10.20 -6.30
N LYS A 180 -15.61 -11.19 -6.18
CA LYS A 180 -15.23 -12.60 -6.31
C LYS A 180 -14.70 -12.90 -7.71
N LEU A 181 -15.40 -12.47 -8.75
CA LEU A 181 -14.98 -12.65 -10.14
C LEU A 181 -13.63 -12.00 -10.41
N LEU A 182 -13.40 -10.78 -9.91
CA LEU A 182 -12.14 -10.06 -10.12
C LEU A 182 -10.96 -10.76 -9.45
N VAL A 183 -11.16 -11.37 -8.27
CA VAL A 183 -10.13 -12.22 -7.65
C VAL A 183 -9.87 -13.48 -8.46
N GLU A 184 -10.90 -14.14 -8.99
CA GLU A 184 -10.77 -15.31 -9.86
C GLU A 184 -10.02 -14.96 -11.16
N ILE A 185 -10.33 -13.84 -11.79
CA ILE A 185 -9.60 -13.32 -12.96
C ILE A 185 -8.14 -12.98 -12.61
N ALA A 186 -7.88 -12.44 -11.41
CA ALA A 186 -6.52 -12.20 -10.95
C ALA A 186 -5.71 -13.50 -10.80
N MET A 187 -6.34 -14.64 -10.41
CA MET A 187 -5.69 -15.96 -10.41
C MET A 187 -5.27 -16.37 -11.81
N LEU A 188 -6.14 -16.19 -12.82
CA LEU A 188 -5.80 -16.49 -14.21
C LEU A 188 -4.66 -15.59 -14.72
N TYR A 189 -4.69 -14.31 -14.37
CA TYR A 189 -3.63 -13.36 -14.71
C TYR A 189 -2.29 -13.75 -14.10
N ILE A 190 -2.25 -14.14 -12.82
CA ILE A 190 -1.06 -14.68 -12.16
C ILE A 190 -0.54 -15.92 -12.90
N LYS A 191 -1.42 -16.82 -13.34
CA LYS A 191 -1.02 -18.01 -14.10
C LYS A 191 -0.32 -17.64 -15.39
N VAL A 192 -0.85 -16.69 -16.17
CA VAL A 192 -0.20 -16.18 -17.38
C VAL A 192 1.17 -15.60 -17.05
N LEU A 193 1.26 -14.71 -16.06
CA LEU A 193 2.53 -14.12 -15.65
C LEU A 193 3.55 -15.18 -15.21
N LYS A 194 3.15 -16.14 -14.36
CA LYS A 194 4.07 -17.18 -13.87
C LYS A 194 4.58 -18.09 -14.97
N ASN A 195 3.76 -18.39 -15.97
CA ASN A 195 4.18 -19.21 -17.10
C ASN A 195 5.26 -18.49 -17.96
N ASP A 196 5.13 -17.18 -18.13
CA ASP A 196 5.98 -16.44 -19.06
C ASP A 196 7.22 -15.83 -18.39
N ILE A 197 7.08 -15.38 -17.14
CA ILE A 197 8.15 -14.65 -16.42
C ILE A 197 8.59 -15.34 -15.13
N GLY A 198 7.86 -16.39 -14.68
CA GLY A 198 8.14 -17.07 -13.43
C GLY A 198 7.73 -16.27 -12.20
N GLY A 199 8.43 -16.47 -11.11
CA GLY A 199 8.22 -15.77 -9.86
C GLY A 199 7.40 -16.54 -8.81
N SER A 200 7.36 -16.00 -7.62
CA SER A 200 6.62 -16.54 -6.47
C SER A 200 5.68 -15.49 -5.89
N LEU A 201 4.52 -15.94 -5.40
CA LEU A 201 3.60 -15.06 -4.68
C LEU A 201 4.11 -14.83 -3.27
N SER A 202 3.96 -13.60 -2.81
CA SER A 202 4.20 -13.20 -1.43
C SER A 202 3.12 -12.22 -0.98
N LEU A 203 2.82 -12.21 0.32
CA LEU A 203 1.96 -11.20 0.93
C LEU A 203 2.85 -10.18 1.65
N LYS A 204 2.91 -8.95 1.13
CA LYS A 204 3.71 -7.86 1.70
C LYS A 204 2.82 -6.64 1.91
N ASN A 205 2.82 -6.11 3.13
CA ASN A 205 2.01 -4.94 3.48
C ASN A 205 0.53 -5.07 3.04
N GLU A 206 -0.06 -6.23 3.35
CA GLU A 206 -1.44 -6.59 2.99
C GLU A 206 -1.73 -6.58 1.46
N SER A 207 -0.71 -6.63 0.63
CA SER A 207 -0.83 -6.75 -0.83
C SER A 207 -0.25 -8.08 -1.31
N CYS A 208 -1.01 -8.78 -2.18
CA CYS A 208 -0.52 -9.97 -2.87
C CYS A 208 0.39 -9.53 -4.03
N ILE A 209 1.65 -9.92 -3.99
CA ILE A 209 2.68 -9.52 -4.95
C ILE A 209 3.23 -10.76 -5.62
N LEU A 210 3.34 -10.73 -6.95
CA LEU A 210 4.14 -11.68 -7.71
C LEU A 210 5.57 -11.14 -7.78
N ASP A 211 6.45 -11.76 -6.99
CA ASP A 211 7.85 -11.35 -6.83
C ASP A 211 8.76 -12.18 -7.74
N ASN A 212 9.71 -11.55 -8.36
CA ASN A 212 10.62 -12.15 -9.33
C ASN A 212 11.94 -12.64 -8.73
N ASN A 213 11.93 -13.24 -7.55
CA ASN A 213 13.10 -13.90 -6.94
C ASN A 213 14.38 -13.03 -6.91
N GLY A 214 14.24 -11.74 -6.67
CA GLY A 214 15.37 -10.81 -6.48
C GLY A 214 15.99 -10.23 -7.78
N ARG A 215 15.39 -10.50 -8.93
CA ARG A 215 15.79 -9.87 -10.19
C ARG A 215 14.94 -8.64 -10.46
N ASN A 216 15.43 -7.49 -10.05
CA ASN A 216 14.84 -6.16 -10.24
C ASN A 216 13.59 -5.80 -9.40
N TYR A 217 13.46 -4.50 -9.14
CA TYR A 217 12.49 -3.85 -8.25
C TYR A 217 11.03 -3.81 -8.79
N LEU A 218 10.71 -4.55 -9.84
CA LEU A 218 9.39 -4.56 -10.47
C LEU A 218 8.66 -5.88 -10.17
N GLY A 219 8.01 -5.94 -9.02
CA GLY A 219 6.98 -6.95 -8.76
C GLY A 219 5.65 -6.51 -9.37
N SER A 220 4.83 -7.47 -9.80
CA SER A 220 3.42 -7.23 -10.17
C SER A 220 2.56 -7.27 -8.90
N THR A 221 1.54 -6.43 -8.86
CA THR A 221 0.44 -6.47 -7.87
C THR A 221 -0.86 -6.90 -8.58
N PRO A 222 -1.02 -8.21 -8.88
CA PRO A 222 -1.99 -8.68 -9.88
C PRO A 222 -3.42 -8.23 -9.61
N LEU A 223 -3.88 -8.32 -8.37
CA LEU A 223 -5.24 -7.93 -8.03
C LEU A 223 -5.47 -6.42 -8.24
N ARG A 224 -4.51 -5.59 -7.87
CA ARG A 224 -4.60 -4.14 -8.09
C ARG A 224 -4.63 -3.79 -9.57
N GLU A 225 -3.83 -4.47 -10.37
CA GLU A 225 -3.75 -4.28 -11.82
C GLU A 225 -5.08 -4.64 -12.49
N ILE A 226 -5.65 -5.78 -12.13
CA ILE A 226 -6.96 -6.25 -12.60
C ILE A 226 -8.08 -5.27 -12.20
N LEU A 227 -8.14 -4.86 -10.93
CA LEU A 227 -9.15 -3.92 -10.47
C LEU A 227 -9.02 -2.56 -11.15
N THR A 228 -7.80 -2.09 -11.39
CA THR A 228 -7.58 -0.80 -12.05
C THR A 228 -8.05 -0.84 -13.51
N GLU A 229 -7.75 -1.91 -14.27
CA GLU A 229 -8.22 -2.02 -15.65
C GLU A 229 -9.75 -2.20 -15.71
N TRP A 230 -10.33 -3.04 -14.84
CA TRP A 230 -11.77 -3.23 -14.76
C TRP A 230 -12.50 -1.91 -14.42
N LYS A 231 -11.98 -1.12 -13.49
CA LYS A 231 -12.51 0.19 -13.11
C LYS A 231 -12.57 1.15 -14.30
N GLU A 232 -11.56 1.17 -15.14
CA GLU A 232 -11.54 2.00 -16.34
C GLU A 232 -12.66 1.59 -17.32
N PHE A 233 -12.90 0.29 -17.47
CA PHE A 233 -14.02 -0.22 -18.26
C PHE A 233 -15.39 0.10 -17.63
N HIS A 234 -15.50 -0.07 -16.31
CA HIS A 234 -16.70 0.27 -15.54
C HIS A 234 -17.05 1.76 -15.67
N ASN A 235 -16.04 2.63 -15.73
CA ASN A 235 -16.20 4.06 -15.97
C ASN A 235 -16.49 4.43 -17.45
N GLY A 236 -16.77 3.45 -18.31
CA GLY A 236 -17.24 3.64 -19.66
C GLY A 236 -16.18 3.67 -20.75
N LYS A 237 -14.89 3.41 -20.44
CA LYS A 237 -13.85 3.32 -21.47
C LYS A 237 -14.00 2.05 -22.31
N GLY A 238 -13.71 2.19 -23.61
CA GLY A 238 -13.67 1.08 -24.54
C GLY A 238 -12.46 0.16 -24.34
N ILE A 239 -12.54 -1.09 -24.81
CA ILE A 239 -11.48 -2.08 -24.64
C ILE A 239 -10.16 -1.65 -25.30
N ASP A 240 -10.24 -0.87 -26.39
CA ASP A 240 -9.06 -0.37 -27.10
C ASP A 240 -8.46 0.89 -26.46
N GLU A 241 -9.19 1.54 -25.56
CA GLU A 241 -8.76 2.76 -24.86
C GLU A 241 -7.96 2.47 -23.59
N VAL A 242 -8.11 1.27 -23.04
CA VAL A 242 -7.43 0.83 -21.80
C VAL A 242 -6.44 -0.27 -22.13
N ASN A 243 -5.19 -0.11 -21.70
CA ASN A 243 -4.12 -1.04 -22.01
C ASN A 243 -3.16 -1.27 -20.82
N LEU A 244 -3.65 -1.16 -19.59
CA LEU A 244 -2.80 -1.21 -18.40
C LEU A 244 -2.08 -2.55 -18.26
N ILE A 245 -2.85 -3.65 -18.11
CA ILE A 245 -2.25 -4.98 -17.89
C ILE A 245 -1.42 -5.44 -19.09
N LYS A 246 -1.79 -5.06 -20.31
CA LYS A 246 -1.02 -5.34 -21.52
C LYS A 246 0.33 -4.59 -21.53
N THR A 247 0.34 -3.34 -21.07
CA THR A 247 1.55 -2.53 -20.97
C THR A 247 2.47 -3.08 -19.88
N LEU A 248 1.92 -3.38 -18.71
CA LEU A 248 2.65 -3.96 -17.59
C LEU A 248 3.25 -5.33 -17.97
N TYR A 249 2.47 -6.19 -18.62
CA TYR A 249 2.95 -7.48 -19.12
C TYR A 249 4.16 -7.32 -20.06
N LYS A 250 4.11 -6.39 -21.03
CA LYS A 250 5.23 -6.10 -21.92
C LYS A 250 6.45 -5.58 -21.16
N GLN A 251 6.26 -4.68 -20.20
CA GLN A 251 7.36 -4.16 -19.36
C GLN A 251 8.02 -5.28 -18.56
N LEU A 252 7.24 -6.17 -17.98
CA LEU A 252 7.74 -7.33 -17.27
C LEU A 252 8.56 -8.23 -18.21
N GLN A 253 8.11 -8.54 -19.42
CA GLN A 253 8.88 -9.33 -20.38
C GLN A 253 10.23 -8.72 -20.75
N VAL A 254 10.29 -7.40 -21.03
CA VAL A 254 11.55 -6.72 -21.39
C VAL A 254 12.54 -6.70 -20.24
N THR A 255 12.07 -6.68 -19.01
CA THR A 255 12.93 -6.65 -17.83
C THR A 255 13.54 -8.03 -17.51
N TYR A 256 13.04 -9.10 -18.15
CA TYR A 256 13.42 -10.50 -17.90
C TYR A 256 14.28 -11.13 -19.00
N LEU A 257 14.46 -10.45 -20.12
CA LEU A 257 15.41 -10.81 -21.19
C LEU A 257 16.77 -10.12 -20.96
#